data_08670ae482acea8dd1f17543df9bb794
#
_entry.id   08670ae482acea8dd1f17543df9bb794
#
_cell.length_a   1.000
_cell.length_b   1.000
_cell.length_c   1.000
_cell.angle_alpha   90.00
_cell.angle_beta   90.00
_cell.angle_gamma   90.00
#
_symmetry.space_group_name_H-M   'P 1'
#
loop_
_entity.id
_entity.type
_entity.pdbx_description
1 polymer ?
#
loop_
_entity_poly.entity_id
_entity_poly.type
_entity_poly.pdbx_seq_one_letter_code
_entity_poly.pdbx_strand_id
1 'polypeptide(L)'
;MAQDKIEIDISEDQLPTSLLEILLQDHTTEENIFWACNDYEELGAGYAFSDPITLDAIRGKYGRVIMPRVMKHRDLKRRRTKEKAEIFTPAWVCNLQCNCGDDGYLAEGVSFNYNLDAEGREWEATTEPIRFAEGVTWQDYILRTCMEITCGEAPYLVSRYDAVTGEPIPIYKRIGLLDRKLRVVGENVSDRADWLVWVVKSFQSVYGYEWQGDNILLARENMLYTFIEYYRDRWGEEPTLAEQTEIAEVVAWNIFQMDGLKFVIPNSCHEEVQHTGLFEADVKRVPCPGCKKNDPLLHNGIYAKIRDWQQDGVLHLIDVYRQGKARNEREEMEAKKAETEQRKLKQRKKKQ
;
A
#
# COMPACT_ATOMS: atom_id res chain seq x y z
N MET A 1 10.53 32.03 1.98
CA MET A 1 11.21 30.89 1.39
C MET A 1 10.39 30.46 0.18
N ALA A 2 10.98 30.30 -0.99
CA ALA A 2 10.26 29.80 -2.15
C ALA A 2 9.80 28.36 -1.79
N GLN A 3 8.50 28.11 -1.84
CA GLN A 3 7.99 26.74 -1.78
C GLN A 3 8.56 26.03 -3.02
N ASP A 4 9.44 25.06 -2.81
CA ASP A 4 9.87 24.19 -3.89
C ASP A 4 8.60 23.56 -4.50
N LYS A 5 8.47 23.71 -5.81
CA LYS A 5 7.31 23.21 -6.54
C LYS A 5 7.32 21.68 -6.44
N ILE A 6 6.36 21.11 -5.71
CA ILE A 6 6.20 19.66 -5.62
C ILE A 6 5.98 19.13 -7.04
N GLU A 7 6.89 18.30 -7.50
CA GLU A 7 6.80 17.63 -8.80
C GLU A 7 5.96 16.37 -8.62
N ILE A 8 4.80 16.34 -9.28
CA ILE A 8 3.88 15.19 -9.19
C ILE A 8 4.27 14.04 -10.12
N ASP A 9 4.96 14.34 -11.21
CA ASP A 9 5.50 13.36 -12.18
C ASP A 9 7.01 13.24 -11.92
N ILE A 10 7.38 12.10 -11.37
CA ILE A 10 8.78 11.80 -11.06
C ILE A 10 9.40 11.21 -12.31
N SER A 11 10.42 11.88 -12.85
CA SER A 11 11.13 11.35 -14.01
C SER A 11 12.11 10.27 -13.58
N GLU A 12 11.92 9.05 -14.07
CA GLU A 12 12.81 7.91 -13.82
C GLU A 12 14.23 8.14 -14.35
N ASP A 13 14.40 9.08 -15.30
CA ASP A 13 15.72 9.52 -15.78
C ASP A 13 16.53 10.29 -14.71
N GLN A 14 15.85 10.90 -13.74
CA GLN A 14 16.50 11.67 -12.67
C GLN A 14 16.87 10.79 -11.46
N LEU A 15 16.23 9.63 -11.31
CA LEU A 15 16.54 8.71 -10.23
C LEU A 15 17.89 8.01 -10.50
N PRO A 16 18.74 7.84 -9.47
CA PRO A 16 19.90 6.95 -9.55
C PRO A 16 19.48 5.54 -10.01
N THR A 17 20.27 4.95 -10.93
CA THR A 17 19.99 3.62 -11.48
C THR A 17 19.79 2.58 -10.38
N SER A 18 20.65 2.58 -9.37
CA SER A 18 20.58 1.65 -8.24
C SER A 18 19.29 1.77 -7.43
N LEU A 19 18.74 2.97 -7.26
CA LEU A 19 17.46 3.16 -6.59
C LEU A 19 16.30 2.63 -7.43
N LEU A 20 16.31 2.92 -8.73
CA LEU A 20 15.24 2.47 -9.61
C LEU A 20 15.25 0.95 -9.78
N GLU A 21 16.42 0.31 -9.81
CA GLU A 21 16.55 -1.16 -9.79
C GLU A 21 15.89 -1.76 -8.55
N ILE A 22 16.09 -1.16 -7.36
CA ILE A 22 15.42 -1.59 -6.12
C ILE A 22 13.91 -1.38 -6.22
N LEU A 23 13.47 -0.20 -6.70
CA LEU A 23 12.04 0.10 -6.83
C LEU A 23 11.33 -0.79 -7.86
N LEU A 24 12.04 -1.39 -8.81
CA LEU A 24 11.48 -2.33 -9.78
C LEU A 24 11.43 -3.77 -9.25
N GLN A 25 12.21 -4.15 -8.24
CA GLN A 25 12.29 -5.52 -7.76
C GLN A 25 10.97 -6.03 -7.16
N ASP A 26 10.53 -7.21 -7.55
CA ASP A 26 9.48 -7.98 -6.87
C ASP A 26 10.09 -9.12 -6.04
N HIS A 27 9.99 -9.01 -4.73
CA HIS A 27 10.55 -9.99 -3.79
C HIS A 27 9.80 -11.33 -3.75
N THR A 28 8.63 -11.41 -4.37
CA THR A 28 7.88 -12.66 -4.48
C THR A 28 8.45 -13.56 -5.57
N THR A 29 8.69 -12.97 -6.75
CA THR A 29 9.18 -13.69 -7.94
C THR A 29 10.69 -13.64 -8.08
N GLU A 30 11.37 -12.73 -7.39
CA GLU A 30 12.81 -12.43 -7.50
C GLU A 30 13.19 -11.81 -8.85
N GLU A 31 12.20 -11.38 -9.62
CA GLU A 31 12.29 -10.64 -10.89
C GLU A 31 11.82 -9.21 -10.68
N ASN A 32 11.74 -8.43 -11.74
CA ASN A 32 11.08 -7.11 -11.68
C ASN A 32 9.56 -7.25 -11.64
N ILE A 33 8.88 -6.24 -11.05
CA ILE A 33 7.44 -6.06 -11.27
C ILE A 33 7.15 -6.02 -12.77
N PHE A 34 6.01 -6.54 -13.19
CA PHE A 34 5.64 -6.60 -14.60
C PHE A 34 4.40 -5.75 -14.88
N TRP A 35 4.14 -5.42 -16.14
CA TRP A 35 3.09 -4.48 -16.51
C TRP A 35 1.70 -4.85 -16.00
N ALA A 36 1.33 -6.14 -16.09
CA ALA A 36 0.02 -6.68 -15.72
C ALA A 36 -1.17 -5.94 -16.38
N CYS A 37 -0.91 -5.29 -17.49
CA CYS A 37 -1.89 -4.64 -18.37
C CYS A 37 -1.39 -4.63 -19.81
N ASN A 38 -2.31 -4.44 -20.76
CA ASN A 38 -2.00 -4.35 -22.20
C ASN A 38 -1.99 -2.89 -22.70
N ASP A 39 -1.95 -1.93 -21.80
CA ASP A 39 -2.05 -0.52 -22.15
C ASP A 39 -0.85 0.01 -22.92
N TYR A 40 0.26 -0.71 -22.85
CA TYR A 40 1.57 -0.32 -23.41
C TYR A 40 2.03 -1.23 -24.56
N GLU A 41 1.28 -2.27 -24.96
CA GLU A 41 1.67 -3.24 -26.00
C GLU A 41 2.01 -2.60 -27.35
N GLU A 42 1.38 -1.48 -27.67
CA GLU A 42 1.64 -0.73 -28.91
C GLU A 42 3.07 -0.16 -28.98
N LEU A 43 3.78 -0.09 -27.85
CA LEU A 43 5.18 0.35 -27.80
C LEU A 43 6.15 -0.73 -28.27
N GLY A 44 5.69 -1.98 -28.41
CA GLY A 44 6.45 -3.10 -28.96
C GLY A 44 6.94 -4.11 -27.93
N ALA A 45 8.02 -4.81 -28.24
CA ALA A 45 8.59 -5.84 -27.37
C ALA A 45 9.02 -5.27 -26.01
N GLY A 46 8.73 -5.99 -24.91
CA GLY A 46 9.00 -5.56 -23.54
C GLY A 46 7.84 -4.81 -22.87
N TYR A 47 6.67 -4.70 -23.55
CA TYR A 47 5.50 -3.99 -23.04
C TYR A 47 4.23 -4.85 -23.00
N ALA A 48 4.34 -6.16 -23.19
CA ALA A 48 3.21 -7.06 -23.05
C ALA A 48 2.82 -7.24 -21.58
N PHE A 49 1.62 -7.74 -21.33
CA PHE A 49 1.06 -7.95 -20.00
C PHE A 49 2.04 -8.61 -19.01
N SER A 50 2.73 -9.67 -19.45
CA SER A 50 3.63 -10.47 -18.61
C SER A 50 5.09 -10.01 -18.66
N ASP A 51 5.42 -9.00 -19.48
CA ASP A 51 6.79 -8.53 -19.58
C ASP A 51 7.20 -7.77 -18.31
N PRO A 52 8.40 -8.02 -17.75
CA PRO A 52 8.92 -7.25 -16.64
C PRO A 52 9.17 -5.80 -17.05
N ILE A 53 8.92 -4.86 -16.14
CA ILE A 53 9.28 -3.46 -16.34
C ILE A 53 10.79 -3.34 -16.19
N THR A 54 11.48 -2.87 -17.24
CA THR A 54 12.92 -2.72 -17.27
C THR A 54 13.34 -1.25 -17.35
N LEU A 55 14.56 -0.93 -16.99
CA LEU A 55 15.12 0.42 -17.10
C LEU A 55 15.00 0.96 -18.53
N ASP A 56 15.27 0.12 -19.53
CA ASP A 56 15.19 0.52 -20.94
C ASP A 56 13.76 0.84 -21.39
N ALA A 57 12.76 0.24 -20.73
CA ALA A 57 11.35 0.46 -21.04
C ALA A 57 10.78 1.75 -20.45
N ILE A 58 11.46 2.37 -19.48
CA ILE A 58 10.95 3.53 -18.75
C ILE A 58 11.90 4.73 -18.72
N ARG A 59 13.04 4.66 -19.39
CA ARG A 59 14.05 5.74 -19.46
C ARG A 59 14.29 6.25 -20.88
N GLY A 60 14.98 7.39 -21.00
CA GLY A 60 15.35 8.02 -22.24
C GLY A 60 14.12 8.44 -23.05
N LYS A 61 13.97 7.92 -24.26
CA LYS A 61 12.78 8.22 -25.09
C LYS A 61 11.45 7.75 -24.50
N TYR A 62 11.50 6.85 -23.52
CA TYR A 62 10.36 6.28 -22.81
C TYR A 62 10.21 6.84 -21.37
N GLY A 63 11.01 7.82 -20.96
CA GLY A 63 11.05 8.39 -19.62
C GLY A 63 9.75 9.06 -19.13
N ARG A 64 8.66 8.93 -19.90
CA ARG A 64 7.30 9.36 -19.51
C ARG A 64 6.23 8.34 -19.89
N VAL A 65 6.61 7.10 -20.04
CA VAL A 65 5.65 6.01 -20.31
C VAL A 65 4.80 5.77 -19.07
N ILE A 66 5.43 5.72 -17.89
CA ILE A 66 4.74 5.67 -16.60
C ILE A 66 4.55 7.11 -16.11
N MET A 67 3.32 7.47 -15.82
CA MET A 67 2.99 8.80 -15.30
C MET A 67 1.76 8.72 -14.38
N PRO A 68 1.62 9.65 -13.42
CA PRO A 68 0.44 9.74 -12.57
C PRO A 68 -0.86 9.73 -13.37
N ARG A 69 -1.88 9.07 -12.84
CA ARG A 69 -3.18 8.95 -13.52
C ARG A 69 -3.75 10.30 -13.95
N VAL A 70 -3.57 11.31 -13.13
CA VAL A 70 -4.07 12.66 -13.43
C VAL A 70 -3.47 13.23 -14.73
N MET A 71 -2.27 12.82 -15.10
CA MET A 71 -1.57 13.24 -16.31
C MET A 71 -1.82 12.32 -17.51
N LYS A 72 -2.32 11.10 -17.29
CA LYS A 72 -2.65 10.15 -18.38
C LYS A 72 -3.71 10.76 -19.31
N HIS A 73 -3.64 10.41 -20.61
CA HIS A 73 -4.63 10.86 -21.59
C HIS A 73 -6.05 10.43 -21.20
N ARG A 74 -7.06 11.26 -21.54
CA ARG A 74 -8.46 11.06 -21.15
C ARG A 74 -9.02 9.69 -21.57
N ASP A 75 -8.69 9.22 -22.78
CA ASP A 75 -9.19 7.95 -23.29
C ASP A 75 -8.58 6.75 -22.53
N LEU A 76 -7.29 6.84 -22.18
CA LEU A 76 -6.64 5.83 -21.35
C LEU A 76 -7.27 5.78 -19.95
N LYS A 77 -7.47 6.93 -19.28
CA LYS A 77 -8.17 6.99 -18.00
C LYS A 77 -9.54 6.32 -18.06
N ARG A 78 -10.31 6.61 -19.12
CA ARG A 78 -11.66 6.09 -19.32
C ARG A 78 -11.66 4.58 -19.56
N ARG A 79 -10.70 4.06 -20.33
CA ARG A 79 -10.50 2.63 -20.56
C ARG A 79 -10.15 1.92 -19.26
N ARG A 80 -9.16 2.39 -18.52
CA ARG A 80 -8.73 1.82 -17.23
C ARG A 80 -9.86 1.82 -16.19
N THR A 81 -10.65 2.89 -16.11
CA THR A 81 -11.82 2.91 -15.23
C THR A 81 -12.86 1.84 -15.60
N LYS A 82 -13.13 1.61 -16.90
CA LYS A 82 -14.12 0.63 -17.33
C LYS A 82 -13.63 -0.82 -17.24
N GLU A 83 -12.38 -1.07 -17.62
CA GLU A 83 -11.87 -2.42 -17.82
C GLU A 83 -11.10 -2.94 -16.61
N LYS A 84 -10.54 -2.03 -15.80
CA LYS A 84 -9.67 -2.33 -14.64
C LYS A 84 -10.26 -1.86 -13.32
N ALA A 85 -11.44 -1.24 -13.33
CA ALA A 85 -12.03 -0.58 -12.16
C ALA A 85 -11.08 0.42 -11.46
N GLU A 86 -10.13 1.00 -12.20
CA GLU A 86 -9.19 1.98 -11.67
C GLU A 86 -9.94 3.29 -11.35
N ILE A 87 -10.23 3.48 -10.09
CA ILE A 87 -10.89 4.67 -9.55
C ILE A 87 -10.01 5.21 -8.44
N PHE A 88 -9.53 6.44 -8.61
CA PHE A 88 -8.73 7.11 -7.59
C PHE A 88 -9.61 7.91 -6.64
N THR A 89 -9.26 7.87 -5.37
CA THR A 89 -10.00 8.52 -4.31
C THR A 89 -9.47 9.94 -4.11
N PRO A 90 -10.34 10.97 -4.08
CA PRO A 90 -9.90 12.34 -3.77
C PRO A 90 -9.28 12.43 -2.38
N ALA A 91 -8.29 13.30 -2.22
CA ALA A 91 -7.55 13.45 -0.96
C ALA A 91 -8.46 13.74 0.25
N TRP A 92 -9.54 14.51 0.08
CA TRP A 92 -10.50 14.76 1.15
C TRP A 92 -11.20 13.51 1.67
N VAL A 93 -11.52 12.53 0.78
CA VAL A 93 -12.11 11.25 1.19
C VAL A 93 -11.07 10.42 1.93
N CYS A 94 -9.83 10.36 1.41
CA CYS A 94 -8.71 9.70 2.09
C CYS A 94 -8.52 10.29 3.50
N ASN A 95 -8.59 11.62 3.63
CA ASN A 95 -8.49 12.30 4.91
C ASN A 95 -9.55 11.86 5.91
N LEU A 96 -10.82 11.87 5.50
CA LEU A 96 -11.93 11.43 6.37
C LEU A 96 -11.74 9.99 6.86
N GLN A 97 -11.34 9.09 5.97
CA GLN A 97 -11.12 7.68 6.33
C GLN A 97 -9.87 7.50 7.21
N CYS A 98 -8.78 8.21 6.96
CA CYS A 98 -7.61 8.21 7.83
C CYS A 98 -7.94 8.75 9.22
N ASN A 99 -8.79 9.80 9.33
CA ASN A 99 -9.26 10.29 10.63
C ASN A 99 -10.03 9.22 11.41
N CYS A 100 -10.93 8.46 10.75
CA CYS A 100 -11.60 7.32 11.37
C CYS A 100 -10.61 6.22 11.80
N GLY A 101 -9.54 6.00 11.03
CA GLY A 101 -8.51 5.02 11.36
C GLY A 101 -7.68 5.38 12.60
N ASP A 102 -7.66 6.65 13.00
CA ASP A 102 -6.94 7.11 14.19
C ASP A 102 -7.74 6.99 15.49
N ASP A 103 -9.05 6.66 15.39
CA ASP A 103 -9.90 6.46 16.56
C ASP A 103 -9.30 5.40 17.50
N GLY A 104 -9.28 5.75 18.78
CA GLY A 104 -8.71 4.90 19.84
C GLY A 104 -7.19 5.03 20.03
N TYR A 105 -6.47 5.70 19.12
CA TYR A 105 -5.05 6.02 19.29
C TYR A 105 -4.82 7.43 19.80
N LEU A 106 -5.65 8.39 19.39
CA LEU A 106 -5.53 9.79 19.77
C LEU A 106 -6.34 10.09 21.05
N ALA A 107 -5.90 11.08 21.83
CA ALA A 107 -6.65 11.58 22.97
C ALA A 107 -7.99 12.17 22.53
N GLU A 108 -8.97 12.18 23.43
CA GLU A 108 -10.30 12.73 23.15
C GLU A 108 -10.20 14.19 22.62
N GLY A 109 -10.88 14.44 21.51
CA GLY A 109 -10.90 15.74 20.84
C GLY A 109 -9.61 16.13 20.10
N VAL A 110 -8.63 15.21 19.99
CA VAL A 110 -7.40 15.43 19.21
C VAL A 110 -7.58 14.85 17.80
N SER A 111 -7.13 15.60 16.80
CA SER A 111 -7.09 15.15 15.40
C SER A 111 -5.89 15.77 14.70
N PHE A 112 -5.40 15.12 13.62
CA PHE A 112 -4.32 15.66 12.78
C PHE A 112 -4.74 16.91 12.01
N ASN A 113 -6.04 17.05 11.75
CA ASN A 113 -6.62 18.16 11.02
C ASN A 113 -8.09 18.34 11.41
N TYR A 114 -8.66 19.45 11.02
CA TYR A 114 -10.08 19.74 11.17
C TYR A 114 -10.68 20.22 9.84
N ASN A 115 -11.93 19.87 9.61
CA ASN A 115 -12.65 20.25 8.41
C ASN A 115 -13.02 21.73 8.44
N LEU A 116 -12.91 22.40 7.30
CA LEU A 116 -13.30 23.80 7.10
C LEU A 116 -14.72 23.93 6.54
N ASP A 117 -15.25 22.86 5.95
CA ASP A 117 -16.60 22.79 5.41
C ASP A 117 -17.38 21.60 5.98
N ALA A 118 -18.70 21.56 5.77
CA ALA A 118 -19.58 20.54 6.30
C ALA A 118 -19.38 19.16 5.63
N GLU A 119 -18.93 19.13 4.39
CA GLU A 119 -18.65 17.93 3.62
C GLU A 119 -17.24 17.37 3.85
N GLY A 120 -16.37 18.12 4.54
CA GLY A 120 -14.97 17.73 4.80
C GLY A 120 -14.07 17.77 3.56
N ARG A 121 -14.45 18.54 2.54
CA ARG A 121 -13.66 18.66 1.30
C ARG A 121 -12.43 19.54 1.47
N GLU A 122 -12.52 20.49 2.38
CA GLU A 122 -11.42 21.36 2.78
C GLU A 122 -11.03 21.08 4.23
N TRP A 123 -9.74 21.05 4.50
CA TRP A 123 -9.21 20.83 5.85
C TRP A 123 -8.02 21.73 6.13
N GLU A 124 -7.75 21.93 7.40
CA GLU A 124 -6.55 22.59 7.89
C GLU A 124 -5.85 21.72 8.92
N ALA A 125 -4.52 21.72 8.90
CA ALA A 125 -3.72 20.93 9.84
C ALA A 125 -3.82 21.51 11.26
N THR A 126 -3.95 20.62 12.25
CA THR A 126 -3.80 21.02 13.66
C THR A 126 -2.37 21.47 13.91
N THR A 127 -2.19 22.62 14.56
CA THR A 127 -0.87 23.20 14.87
C THR A 127 -0.27 22.66 16.16
N GLU A 128 -1.11 22.23 17.08
CA GLU A 128 -0.68 21.63 18.36
C GLU A 128 -0.09 20.24 18.14
N PRO A 129 0.93 19.84 18.95
CA PRO A 129 1.45 18.48 18.93
C PRO A 129 0.37 17.44 19.20
N ILE A 130 0.47 16.32 18.51
CA ILE A 130 -0.48 15.22 18.63
C ILE A 130 -0.36 14.56 20.00
N ARG A 131 -1.49 14.43 20.70
CA ARG A 131 -1.59 13.75 21.98
C ARG A 131 -2.30 12.41 21.80
N PHE A 132 -1.83 11.40 22.50
CA PHE A 132 -2.31 10.03 22.40
C PHE A 132 -3.28 9.68 23.54
N ALA A 133 -4.12 8.66 23.30
CA ALA A 133 -5.05 8.14 24.28
C ALA A 133 -4.30 7.60 25.53
N GLU A 134 -5.01 7.46 26.65
CA GLU A 134 -4.42 6.90 27.88
C GLU A 134 -3.87 5.48 27.61
N GLY A 135 -2.62 5.27 27.97
CA GLY A 135 -1.91 4.00 27.76
C GLY A 135 -1.35 3.79 26.36
N VAL A 136 -1.54 4.72 25.42
CA VAL A 136 -0.97 4.68 24.08
C VAL A 136 0.21 5.63 23.99
N THR A 137 1.35 5.15 23.50
CA THR A 137 2.52 5.98 23.24
C THR A 137 2.60 6.39 21.77
N TRP A 138 3.38 7.43 21.47
CA TRP A 138 3.63 7.80 20.07
C TRP A 138 4.37 6.67 19.32
N GLN A 139 5.17 5.86 20.01
CA GLN A 139 5.82 4.68 19.46
C GLN A 139 4.80 3.61 19.04
N ASP A 140 3.78 3.37 19.88
CA ASP A 140 2.70 2.44 19.54
C ASP A 140 1.96 2.89 18.27
N TYR A 141 1.72 4.20 18.12
CA TYR A 141 1.12 4.77 16.92
C TYR A 141 1.99 4.55 15.68
N ILE A 142 3.32 4.77 15.79
CA ILE A 142 4.25 4.53 14.66
C ILE A 142 4.28 3.06 14.28
N LEU A 143 4.35 2.16 15.24
CA LEU A 143 4.47 0.72 15.02
C LEU A 143 3.15 0.05 14.60
N ARG A 144 2.03 0.77 14.68
CA ARG A 144 0.74 0.30 14.17
C ARG A 144 0.83 -0.05 12.70
N THR A 145 0.61 -1.33 12.37
CA THR A 145 0.59 -1.79 10.98
C THR A 145 -0.66 -1.30 10.24
N CYS A 146 -0.48 -0.70 9.09
CA CYS A 146 -1.54 -0.25 8.18
C CYS A 146 -1.31 -0.83 6.78
N MET A 147 -2.41 -1.13 6.08
CA MET A 147 -2.33 -1.62 4.69
C MET A 147 -3.37 -0.92 3.83
N GLU A 148 -2.92 -0.36 2.70
CA GLU A 148 -3.79 0.14 1.64
C GLU A 148 -4.04 -0.99 0.63
N ILE A 149 -5.31 -1.34 0.46
CA ILE A 149 -5.72 -2.39 -0.49
C ILE A 149 -5.94 -1.77 -1.86
N THR A 150 -5.43 -2.43 -2.93
CA THR A 150 -5.48 -1.87 -4.30
C THR A 150 -5.02 -0.42 -4.34
N CYS A 151 -3.76 -0.22 -3.90
CA CYS A 151 -3.28 1.10 -3.50
C CYS A 151 -3.11 2.10 -4.66
N GLY A 152 -3.14 1.66 -5.92
CA GLY A 152 -2.89 2.57 -7.05
C GLY A 152 -1.55 3.30 -6.87
N GLU A 153 -1.59 4.62 -6.78
CA GLU A 153 -0.44 5.51 -6.52
C GLU A 153 -0.22 5.77 -5.01
N ALA A 154 -0.84 4.97 -4.13
CA ALA A 154 -0.79 5.03 -2.66
C ALA A 154 -1.37 6.31 -2.00
N PRO A 155 -2.53 6.85 -2.43
CA PRO A 155 -3.06 8.11 -1.90
C PRO A 155 -3.49 8.07 -0.42
N TYR A 156 -3.74 6.88 0.15
CA TYR A 156 -4.00 6.72 1.58
C TYR A 156 -2.72 6.63 2.42
N LEU A 157 -1.63 6.11 1.84
CA LEU A 157 -0.35 6.03 2.53
C LEU A 157 0.37 7.37 2.51
N VAL A 158 0.43 8.02 1.34
CA VAL A 158 1.14 9.29 1.13
C VAL A 158 0.31 10.24 0.27
N SER A 159 0.27 11.50 0.65
CA SER A 159 -0.56 12.51 -0.02
C SER A 159 0.28 13.68 -0.53
N ARG A 160 1.21 13.41 -1.45
CA ARG A 160 2.03 14.45 -2.10
C ARG A 160 1.18 15.39 -2.96
N TYR A 161 0.12 14.85 -3.54
CA TYR A 161 -0.86 15.55 -4.38
C TYR A 161 -2.22 14.84 -4.28
N ASP A 162 -3.27 15.52 -4.68
CA ASP A 162 -4.59 14.90 -4.85
C ASP A 162 -4.60 14.05 -6.13
N ALA A 163 -4.83 12.75 -6.00
CA ALA A 163 -4.77 11.79 -7.11
C ALA A 163 -5.86 12.00 -8.18
N VAL A 164 -6.86 12.84 -7.92
CA VAL A 164 -7.94 13.17 -8.87
C VAL A 164 -7.69 14.47 -9.59
N THR A 165 -7.24 15.51 -8.88
CA THR A 165 -7.03 16.86 -9.43
C THR A 165 -5.59 17.12 -9.86
N GLY A 166 -4.61 16.42 -9.24
CA GLY A 166 -3.19 16.67 -9.41
C GLY A 166 -2.68 17.88 -8.61
N GLU A 167 -3.50 18.47 -7.74
CA GLU A 167 -3.07 19.59 -6.92
C GLU A 167 -2.06 19.12 -5.85
N PRO A 168 -0.86 19.73 -5.79
CA PRO A 168 0.12 19.41 -4.77
C PRO A 168 -0.38 19.73 -3.37
N ILE A 169 -0.10 18.86 -2.41
CA ILE A 169 -0.45 19.05 -1.00
C ILE A 169 0.84 19.37 -0.22
N PRO A 170 0.93 20.57 0.39
CA PRO A 170 2.08 20.95 1.21
C PRO A 170 2.30 19.98 2.36
N ILE A 171 3.55 19.75 2.76
CA ILE A 171 3.94 18.76 3.79
C ILE A 171 3.09 18.91 5.06
N TYR A 172 2.92 20.12 5.56
CA TYR A 172 2.15 20.37 6.79
C TYR A 172 0.65 20.05 6.68
N LYS A 173 0.09 19.95 5.46
CA LYS A 173 -1.32 19.61 5.18
C LYS A 173 -1.53 18.16 4.76
N ARG A 174 -0.46 17.39 4.61
CA ARG A 174 -0.55 15.98 4.18
C ARG A 174 -1.32 15.12 5.16
N ILE A 175 -2.08 14.18 4.62
CA ILE A 175 -3.10 13.43 5.36
C ILE A 175 -2.90 11.91 5.32
N GLY A 176 -1.95 11.42 4.54
CA GLY A 176 -1.69 10.00 4.40
C GLY A 176 -1.27 9.33 5.71
N LEU A 177 -1.51 8.04 5.82
CA LEU A 177 -1.17 7.25 7.02
C LEU A 177 0.32 7.34 7.38
N LEU A 178 1.20 7.30 6.36
CA LEU A 178 2.63 7.49 6.55
C LEU A 178 2.97 8.96 6.85
N ASP A 179 2.33 9.92 6.17
CA ASP A 179 2.53 11.35 6.44
C ASP A 179 2.26 11.68 7.91
N ARG A 180 1.19 11.12 8.50
CA ARG A 180 0.85 11.28 9.93
C ARG A 180 1.93 10.71 10.84
N LYS A 181 2.45 9.52 10.52
CA LYS A 181 3.54 8.90 11.27
C LYS A 181 4.81 9.76 11.21
N LEU A 182 5.17 10.26 10.02
CA LEU A 182 6.33 11.12 9.84
C LEU A 182 6.18 12.44 10.62
N ARG A 183 4.99 13.02 10.64
CA ARG A 183 4.67 14.17 11.49
C ARG A 183 4.90 13.85 12.97
N VAL A 184 4.36 12.73 13.46
CA VAL A 184 4.52 12.29 14.86
C VAL A 184 6.00 12.08 15.21
N VAL A 185 6.78 11.45 14.32
CA VAL A 185 8.24 11.34 14.50
C VAL A 185 8.86 12.73 14.60
N GLY A 186 8.49 13.65 13.71
CA GLY A 186 8.97 15.03 13.70
C GLY A 186 8.66 15.80 14.97
N GLU A 187 7.51 15.56 15.61
CA GLU A 187 7.09 16.20 16.85
C GLU A 187 7.83 15.66 18.11
N ASN A 188 8.27 14.39 18.08
CA ASN A 188 8.79 13.70 19.25
C ASN A 188 10.30 13.46 19.25
N VAL A 189 10.97 13.55 18.09
CA VAL A 189 12.40 13.23 17.95
C VAL A 189 13.15 14.42 17.36
N SER A 190 14.17 14.91 18.05
CA SER A 190 14.98 16.04 17.61
C SER A 190 16.37 15.66 17.07
N ASP A 191 16.94 14.56 17.54
CA ASP A 191 18.22 14.04 17.03
C ASP A 191 18.01 13.41 15.64
N ARG A 192 18.97 13.63 14.73
CA ARG A 192 18.88 13.18 13.34
C ARG A 192 18.98 11.66 13.19
N ALA A 193 19.88 11.04 13.93
CA ALA A 193 20.06 9.59 13.83
C ALA A 193 18.84 8.85 14.39
N ASP A 194 18.34 9.29 15.54
CA ASP A 194 17.12 8.75 16.14
C ASP A 194 15.90 9.01 15.25
N TRP A 195 15.82 10.18 14.62
CA TRP A 195 14.73 10.52 13.67
C TRP A 195 14.73 9.55 12.50
N LEU A 196 15.87 9.28 11.87
CA LEU A 196 15.99 8.31 10.78
C LEU A 196 15.53 6.91 11.21
N VAL A 197 15.94 6.44 12.39
CA VAL A 197 15.49 5.15 12.92
C VAL A 197 13.97 5.07 13.00
N TRP A 198 13.29 6.12 13.49
CA TRP A 198 11.84 6.12 13.62
C TRP A 198 11.13 6.36 12.29
N VAL A 199 11.74 7.08 11.36
CA VAL A 199 11.26 7.18 9.98
C VAL A 199 11.28 5.81 9.30
N VAL A 200 12.39 5.07 9.36
CA VAL A 200 12.47 3.71 8.81
C VAL A 200 11.38 2.81 9.41
N LYS A 201 11.19 2.84 10.73
CA LYS A 201 10.10 2.09 11.41
C LYS A 201 8.70 2.52 10.93
N SER A 202 8.50 3.80 10.61
CA SER A 202 7.24 4.30 10.04
C SER A 202 6.97 3.66 8.68
N PHE A 203 7.98 3.62 7.80
CA PHE A 203 7.89 2.95 6.51
C PHE A 203 7.68 1.43 6.66
N GLN A 204 8.39 0.79 7.58
CA GLN A 204 8.24 -0.64 7.87
C GLN A 204 6.84 -1.05 8.36
N SER A 205 6.05 -0.10 8.87
CA SER A 205 4.72 -0.35 9.42
C SER A 205 3.57 -0.07 8.45
N VAL A 206 3.84 0.36 7.21
CA VAL A 206 2.83 0.62 6.19
C VAL A 206 3.04 -0.27 4.98
N TYR A 207 1.95 -0.83 4.46
CA TYR A 207 1.94 -1.77 3.35
C TYR A 207 0.90 -1.35 2.30
N GLY A 208 1.10 -1.79 1.08
CA GLY A 208 0.14 -1.65 0.00
C GLY A 208 0.31 -2.75 -1.03
N TYR A 209 -0.77 -3.10 -1.72
CA TYR A 209 -0.66 -3.96 -2.88
C TYR A 209 -1.48 -3.42 -4.05
N GLU A 210 -1.01 -3.73 -5.24
CA GLU A 210 -1.68 -3.34 -6.48
C GLU A 210 -1.49 -4.44 -7.52
N TRP A 211 -2.39 -4.48 -8.49
CA TRP A 211 -2.33 -5.41 -9.62
C TRP A 211 -1.34 -4.95 -10.69
N GLN A 212 -1.41 -3.66 -11.06
CA GLN A 212 -0.71 -3.11 -12.21
C GLN A 212 0.68 -2.61 -11.84
N GLY A 213 1.71 -3.03 -12.59
CA GLY A 213 3.09 -2.69 -12.30
C GLY A 213 3.42 -1.21 -12.43
N ASP A 214 2.79 -0.49 -13.36
CA ASP A 214 2.98 0.96 -13.49
C ASP A 214 2.47 1.72 -12.26
N ASN A 215 1.35 1.31 -11.68
CA ASN A 215 0.84 1.90 -10.44
C ASN A 215 1.72 1.52 -9.24
N ILE A 216 2.26 0.30 -9.19
CA ILE A 216 3.23 -0.12 -8.15
C ILE A 216 4.46 0.80 -8.17
N LEU A 217 5.03 1.04 -9.34
CA LEU A 217 6.21 1.92 -9.44
C LEU A 217 5.86 3.33 -8.97
N LEU A 218 4.76 3.92 -9.44
CA LEU A 218 4.29 5.24 -8.99
C LEU A 218 4.06 5.31 -7.47
N ALA A 219 3.48 4.26 -6.87
CA ALA A 219 3.31 4.20 -5.42
C ALA A 219 4.66 4.18 -4.68
N ARG A 220 5.60 3.37 -5.17
CA ARG A 220 6.96 3.27 -4.60
C ARG A 220 7.73 4.59 -4.72
N GLU A 221 7.65 5.24 -5.87
CA GLU A 221 8.24 6.56 -6.11
C GLU A 221 7.60 7.61 -5.19
N ASN A 222 6.28 7.66 -5.08
CA ASN A 222 5.59 8.57 -4.19
C ASN A 222 6.04 8.39 -2.72
N MET A 223 6.25 7.16 -2.28
CA MET A 223 6.75 6.89 -0.93
C MET A 223 8.20 7.34 -0.77
N LEU A 224 9.10 7.01 -1.70
CA LEU A 224 10.50 7.44 -1.65
C LEU A 224 10.61 8.98 -1.65
N TYR A 225 9.88 9.65 -2.52
CA TYR A 225 9.90 11.12 -2.58
C TYR A 225 9.24 11.76 -1.35
N THR A 226 8.27 11.11 -0.73
CA THR A 226 7.75 11.55 0.58
C THR A 226 8.87 11.58 1.62
N PHE A 227 9.72 10.54 1.69
CA PHE A 227 10.88 10.55 2.57
C PHE A 227 11.82 11.72 2.27
N ILE A 228 12.20 11.90 0.99
CA ILE A 228 13.12 12.95 0.54
C ILE A 228 12.57 14.35 0.92
N GLU A 229 11.27 14.57 0.67
CA GLU A 229 10.62 15.85 0.94
C GLU A 229 10.55 16.15 2.45
N TYR A 230 10.18 15.17 3.30
CA TYR A 230 10.17 15.33 4.76
C TYR A 230 11.57 15.54 5.33
N TYR A 231 12.57 14.84 4.78
CA TYR A 231 13.96 15.01 5.18
C TYR A 231 14.45 16.42 4.84
N ARG A 232 14.19 16.88 3.61
CA ARG A 232 14.55 18.22 3.16
C ARG A 232 13.84 19.32 3.96
N ASP A 233 12.56 19.17 4.22
CA ASP A 233 11.77 20.11 5.02
C ASP A 233 12.36 20.25 6.45
N ARG A 234 12.80 19.15 7.03
CA ARG A 234 13.30 19.14 8.41
C ARG A 234 14.75 19.59 8.53
N TRP A 235 15.61 19.15 7.64
CA TRP A 235 17.08 19.33 7.79
C TRP A 235 17.65 20.37 6.82
N GLY A 236 16.91 20.81 5.81
CA GLY A 236 17.35 21.80 4.81
C GLY A 236 18.39 21.26 3.83
N GLU A 237 18.55 19.95 3.74
CA GLU A 237 19.51 19.26 2.85
C GLU A 237 18.92 17.95 2.29
N GLU A 238 19.56 17.40 1.27
CA GLU A 238 19.14 16.12 0.68
C GLU A 238 19.59 14.93 1.53
N PRO A 239 18.76 13.85 1.62
CA PRO A 239 19.22 12.60 2.20
C PRO A 239 20.33 11.99 1.33
N THR A 240 21.26 11.32 1.97
CA THR A 240 22.34 10.58 1.26
C THR A 240 21.75 9.43 0.43
N LEU A 241 22.51 8.97 -0.58
CA LEU A 241 22.10 7.82 -1.36
C LEU A 241 21.88 6.57 -0.49
N ALA A 242 22.68 6.39 0.57
CA ALA A 242 22.52 5.26 1.48
C ALA A 242 21.19 5.31 2.26
N GLU A 243 20.80 6.48 2.77
CA GLU A 243 19.51 6.69 3.44
C GLU A 243 18.33 6.47 2.49
N GLN A 244 18.45 6.95 1.24
CA GLN A 244 17.44 6.71 0.20
C GLN A 244 17.33 5.22 -0.16
N THR A 245 18.47 4.51 -0.23
CA THR A 245 18.52 3.08 -0.52
C THR A 245 17.82 2.27 0.57
N GLU A 246 18.08 2.57 1.85
CA GLU A 246 17.40 1.91 2.96
C GLU A 246 15.88 2.05 2.89
N ILE A 247 15.39 3.25 2.58
CA ILE A 247 13.95 3.48 2.39
C ILE A 247 13.41 2.76 1.14
N ALA A 248 14.14 2.79 0.03
CA ALA A 248 13.74 2.12 -1.21
C ALA A 248 13.60 0.60 -1.01
N GLU A 249 14.50 -0.02 -0.25
CA GLU A 249 14.42 -1.45 0.09
C GLU A 249 13.17 -1.77 0.93
N VAL A 250 12.85 -0.95 1.93
CA VAL A 250 11.62 -1.12 2.71
C VAL A 250 10.39 -0.98 1.81
N VAL A 251 10.37 0.04 0.96
CA VAL A 251 9.25 0.32 0.04
C VAL A 251 9.06 -0.82 -0.96
N ALA A 252 10.15 -1.36 -1.54
CA ALA A 252 10.08 -2.47 -2.48
C ALA A 252 9.47 -3.75 -1.86
N TRP A 253 9.68 -4.00 -0.57
CA TRP A 253 9.03 -5.09 0.17
C TRP A 253 7.58 -4.80 0.51
N ASN A 254 7.26 -3.57 0.87
CA ASN A 254 5.97 -3.22 1.48
C ASN A 254 4.91 -2.83 0.46
N ILE A 255 5.31 -2.35 -0.73
CA ILE A 255 4.41 -2.08 -1.86
C ILE A 255 4.65 -3.15 -2.92
N PHE A 256 3.77 -4.14 -3.00
CA PHE A 256 4.00 -5.36 -3.78
C PHE A 256 2.89 -5.66 -4.78
N GLN A 257 3.24 -6.43 -5.82
CA GLN A 257 2.32 -6.78 -6.89
C GLN A 257 1.50 -8.03 -6.52
N MET A 258 0.16 -7.93 -6.55
CA MET A 258 -0.71 -9.03 -6.13
C MET A 258 -2.13 -8.90 -6.71
N ASP A 259 -2.74 -10.05 -7.03
CA ASP A 259 -4.21 -10.20 -7.18
C ASP A 259 -4.83 -10.19 -5.78
N GLY A 260 -5.47 -9.09 -5.39
CA GLY A 260 -6.02 -8.90 -4.06
C GLY A 260 -7.18 -9.85 -3.68
N LEU A 261 -7.81 -10.49 -4.66
CA LEU A 261 -8.85 -11.49 -4.40
C LEU A 261 -8.28 -12.89 -4.19
N LYS A 262 -7.09 -13.16 -4.75
CA LYS A 262 -6.47 -14.49 -4.74
C LYS A 262 -5.23 -14.59 -3.88
N PHE A 263 -4.63 -13.47 -3.49
CA PHE A 263 -3.37 -13.40 -2.76
C PHE A 263 -2.16 -13.96 -3.53
N VAL A 264 -2.27 -14.07 -4.84
CA VAL A 264 -1.20 -14.56 -5.73
C VAL A 264 -0.76 -13.46 -6.69
N ILE A 265 0.41 -13.64 -7.28
CA ILE A 265 0.89 -12.81 -8.39
C ILE A 265 -0.14 -12.83 -9.52
N PRO A 266 -0.45 -11.69 -10.16
CA PRO A 266 -1.45 -11.60 -11.22
C PRO A 266 -1.25 -12.65 -12.30
N ASN A 267 -2.32 -13.39 -12.63
CA ASN A 267 -2.35 -14.47 -13.63
C ASN A 267 -1.37 -15.64 -13.40
N SER A 268 -0.79 -15.81 -12.21
CA SER A 268 0.10 -16.94 -11.91
C SER A 268 -0.63 -18.27 -11.73
N CYS A 269 -1.94 -18.29 -11.54
CA CYS A 269 -2.73 -19.52 -11.50
C CYS A 269 -2.70 -20.22 -12.86
N HIS A 270 -2.54 -21.56 -12.84
CA HIS A 270 -2.46 -22.36 -14.04
C HIS A 270 -3.40 -23.58 -14.00
N GLU A 271 -3.66 -24.16 -15.17
CA GLU A 271 -4.38 -25.42 -15.27
C GLU A 271 -3.49 -26.60 -14.81
N GLU A 272 -4.07 -27.50 -14.04
CA GLU A 272 -3.41 -28.76 -13.66
C GLU A 272 -3.73 -29.85 -14.67
N VAL A 273 -2.74 -30.67 -14.97
CA VAL A 273 -2.87 -31.85 -15.81
C VAL A 273 -3.12 -33.07 -14.93
N GLN A 274 -4.29 -33.67 -15.02
CA GLN A 274 -4.65 -34.89 -14.32
C GLN A 274 -4.63 -36.07 -15.28
N HIS A 275 -3.82 -37.10 -14.99
CA HIS A 275 -3.83 -38.35 -15.73
C HIS A 275 -5.08 -39.16 -15.35
N THR A 276 -5.94 -39.46 -16.32
CA THR A 276 -7.21 -40.15 -16.12
C THR A 276 -7.16 -41.63 -16.51
N GLY A 277 -6.05 -42.07 -17.12
CA GLY A 277 -5.85 -43.46 -17.59
C GLY A 277 -4.39 -43.87 -17.56
N LEU A 278 -4.13 -45.06 -18.11
CA LEU A 278 -2.80 -45.69 -18.14
C LEU A 278 -1.88 -45.18 -19.25
N PHE A 279 -2.40 -44.43 -20.21
CA PHE A 279 -1.64 -43.89 -21.32
C PHE A 279 -1.33 -42.41 -21.14
N GLU A 280 -0.17 -41.97 -21.63
CA GLU A 280 0.23 -40.54 -21.57
C GLU A 280 -0.77 -39.60 -22.25
N ALA A 281 -1.54 -40.09 -23.22
CA ALA A 281 -2.59 -39.33 -23.90
C ALA A 281 -3.88 -39.14 -23.07
N ASP A 282 -4.07 -39.90 -21.98
CA ASP A 282 -5.25 -39.85 -21.14
C ASP A 282 -5.11 -38.74 -20.10
N VAL A 283 -5.07 -37.49 -20.59
CA VAL A 283 -4.92 -36.30 -19.74
C VAL A 283 -6.16 -35.43 -19.76
N LYS A 284 -6.54 -34.95 -18.62
CA LYS A 284 -7.58 -33.91 -18.45
C LYS A 284 -6.96 -32.67 -17.84
N ARG A 285 -7.15 -31.52 -18.50
CA ARG A 285 -6.82 -30.22 -17.92
C ARG A 285 -7.94 -29.77 -16.99
N VAL A 286 -7.61 -29.42 -15.77
CA VAL A 286 -8.54 -28.89 -14.78
C VAL A 286 -8.07 -27.50 -14.33
N PRO A 287 -9.00 -26.56 -14.17
CA PRO A 287 -8.62 -25.22 -13.72
C PRO A 287 -8.09 -25.27 -12.29
N CYS A 288 -7.28 -24.27 -11.92
CA CYS A 288 -6.80 -24.07 -10.57
C CYS A 288 -7.92 -24.31 -9.54
N PRO A 289 -7.71 -25.10 -8.49
CA PRO A 289 -8.73 -25.40 -7.49
C PRO A 289 -9.31 -24.17 -6.81
N GLY A 290 -8.48 -23.18 -6.50
CA GLY A 290 -8.89 -21.92 -5.92
C GLY A 290 -9.77 -21.11 -6.87
N CYS A 291 -9.39 -20.99 -8.15
CA CYS A 291 -10.20 -20.33 -9.16
C CYS A 291 -11.57 -21.01 -9.34
N LYS A 292 -11.59 -22.35 -9.34
CA LYS A 292 -12.83 -23.13 -9.50
C LYS A 292 -13.79 -22.96 -8.33
N LYS A 293 -13.27 -22.88 -7.09
CA LYS A 293 -14.07 -22.82 -5.85
C LYS A 293 -14.25 -21.41 -5.33
N ASN A 294 -13.59 -20.43 -5.94
CA ASN A 294 -13.45 -19.06 -5.41
C ASN A 294 -12.94 -19.06 -3.96
N ASP A 295 -11.89 -19.84 -3.72
CA ASP A 295 -11.30 -20.00 -2.39
C ASP A 295 -9.84 -19.54 -2.42
N PRO A 296 -9.48 -18.44 -1.73
CA PRO A 296 -8.14 -17.89 -1.75
C PRO A 296 -7.08 -18.82 -1.15
N LEU A 297 -7.48 -19.81 -0.34
CA LEU A 297 -6.58 -20.77 0.29
C LEU A 297 -6.17 -21.94 -0.62
N LEU A 298 -6.78 -22.07 -1.81
CA LEU A 298 -6.62 -23.22 -2.69
C LEU A 298 -6.03 -22.89 -4.06
N HIS A 299 -5.50 -21.67 -4.24
CA HIS A 299 -4.84 -21.32 -5.51
C HIS A 299 -3.51 -22.07 -5.68
N ASN A 300 -3.21 -22.46 -6.92
CA ASN A 300 -1.93 -23.06 -7.32
C ASN A 300 -0.99 -22.04 -7.98
N GLY A 301 -1.32 -20.75 -7.92
CA GLY A 301 -0.45 -19.66 -8.32
C GLY A 301 0.64 -19.35 -7.28
N ILE A 302 1.45 -18.34 -7.57
CA ILE A 302 2.55 -17.90 -6.70
C ILE A 302 1.97 -16.94 -5.65
N TYR A 303 1.90 -17.36 -4.40
CA TYR A 303 1.41 -16.53 -3.30
C TYR A 303 2.37 -15.39 -2.99
N ALA A 304 1.84 -14.18 -2.83
CA ALA A 304 2.62 -12.99 -2.53
C ALA A 304 3.32 -13.09 -1.18
N LYS A 305 4.61 -12.75 -1.17
CA LYS A 305 5.45 -12.66 0.02
C LYS A 305 5.42 -11.25 0.57
N ILE A 306 5.46 -11.12 1.90
CA ILE A 306 5.64 -9.86 2.63
C ILE A 306 6.75 -10.02 3.66
N ARG A 307 7.39 -8.92 4.05
CA ARG A 307 8.37 -8.92 5.13
C ARG A 307 7.69 -8.51 6.44
N ASP A 308 7.85 -9.33 7.48
CA ASP A 308 7.54 -8.97 8.87
C ASP A 308 8.80 -8.34 9.48
N TRP A 309 8.78 -7.01 9.55
CA TRP A 309 9.91 -6.25 10.09
C TRP A 309 10.06 -6.35 11.60
N GLN A 310 9.02 -6.76 12.33
CA GLN A 310 9.07 -6.92 13.77
C GLN A 310 9.73 -8.26 14.17
N GLN A 311 9.48 -9.31 13.39
CA GLN A 311 10.03 -10.64 13.61
C GLN A 311 11.21 -10.95 12.69
N ASP A 312 11.62 -10.00 11.85
CA ASP A 312 12.66 -10.15 10.83
C ASP A 312 12.49 -11.43 9.98
N GLY A 313 11.29 -11.62 9.48
CA GLY A 313 10.89 -12.81 8.72
C GLY A 313 10.20 -12.50 7.41
N VAL A 314 10.14 -13.48 6.52
CA VAL A 314 9.34 -13.43 5.28
C VAL A 314 8.17 -14.39 5.42
N LEU A 315 6.97 -13.89 5.13
CA LEU A 315 5.72 -14.62 5.24
C LEU A 315 4.97 -14.57 3.90
N HIS A 316 4.10 -15.55 3.64
CA HIS A 316 3.09 -15.37 2.61
C HIS A 316 1.88 -14.62 3.19
N LEU A 317 1.39 -13.60 2.50
CA LEU A 317 0.24 -12.82 2.97
C LEU A 317 -1.00 -13.68 3.20
N ILE A 318 -1.17 -14.76 2.44
CA ILE A 318 -2.26 -15.72 2.63
C ILE A 318 -2.21 -16.42 4.00
N ASP A 319 -1.04 -16.60 4.60
CA ASP A 319 -0.91 -17.20 5.93
C ASP A 319 -1.37 -16.23 7.02
N VAL A 320 -1.10 -14.93 6.85
CA VAL A 320 -1.61 -13.87 7.73
C VAL A 320 -3.15 -13.83 7.64
N TYR A 321 -3.70 -13.88 6.42
CA TYR A 321 -5.15 -13.96 6.20
C TYR A 321 -5.77 -15.20 6.87
N ARG A 322 -5.15 -16.37 6.72
CA ARG A 322 -5.61 -17.63 7.33
C ARG A 322 -5.64 -17.55 8.86
N GLN A 323 -4.59 -16.97 9.46
CA GLN A 323 -4.52 -16.77 10.91
C GLN A 323 -5.57 -15.78 11.41
N GLY A 324 -5.76 -14.65 10.70
CA GLY A 324 -6.80 -13.66 11.01
C GLY A 324 -8.20 -14.25 10.94
N LYS A 325 -8.50 -15.01 9.89
CA LYS A 325 -9.78 -15.70 9.72
C LYS A 325 -10.05 -16.68 10.87
N ALA A 326 -9.06 -17.51 11.22
CA ALA A 326 -9.20 -18.48 12.33
C ALA A 326 -9.36 -17.80 13.70
N ARG A 327 -8.79 -16.62 13.90
CA ARG A 327 -8.98 -15.81 15.11
C ARG A 327 -10.41 -15.27 15.16
N ASN A 328 -10.89 -14.65 14.10
CA ASN A 328 -12.24 -14.09 14.04
C ASN A 328 -13.32 -15.18 14.26
N GLU A 329 -13.15 -16.36 13.66
CA GLU A 329 -14.07 -17.49 13.87
C GLU A 329 -14.11 -17.96 15.34
N ARG A 330 -12.96 -17.91 16.04
CA ARG A 330 -12.90 -18.22 17.48
C ARG A 330 -13.62 -17.16 18.31
N GLU A 331 -13.37 -15.89 18.06
CA GLU A 331 -14.00 -14.77 18.76
C GLU A 331 -15.53 -14.79 18.57
N GLU A 332 -16.01 -15.06 17.34
CA GLU A 332 -17.44 -15.22 17.07
C GLU A 332 -18.06 -16.40 17.83
N MET A 333 -17.34 -17.54 17.91
CA MET A 333 -17.85 -18.70 18.66
C MET A 333 -17.92 -18.41 20.17
N GLU A 334 -16.93 -17.71 20.70
CA GLU A 334 -16.91 -17.29 22.11
C GLU A 334 -18.04 -16.30 22.42
N ALA A 335 -18.24 -15.31 21.54
CA ALA A 335 -19.34 -14.35 21.68
C ALA A 335 -20.73 -15.05 21.66
N LYS A 336 -20.95 -16.00 20.74
CA LYS A 336 -22.19 -16.79 20.67
C LYS A 336 -22.41 -17.67 21.90
N LYS A 337 -21.32 -18.23 22.46
CA LYS A 337 -21.39 -19.00 23.72
C LYS A 337 -21.80 -18.08 24.91
N ALA A 338 -21.14 -16.94 25.03
CA ALA A 338 -21.44 -15.96 26.07
C ALA A 338 -22.89 -15.46 26.00
N GLU A 339 -23.40 -15.17 24.81
CA GLU A 339 -24.79 -14.76 24.59
C GLU A 339 -25.76 -15.85 24.98
N THR A 340 -25.45 -17.11 24.64
CA THR A 340 -26.28 -18.28 25.00
C THR A 340 -26.33 -18.47 26.52
N GLU A 341 -25.20 -18.32 27.20
CA GLU A 341 -25.13 -18.40 28.67
C GLU A 341 -25.93 -17.27 29.34
N GLN A 342 -25.80 -16.05 28.85
CA GLN A 342 -26.59 -14.92 29.35
C GLN A 342 -28.10 -15.14 29.17
N ARG A 343 -28.55 -15.69 28.04
CA ARG A 343 -29.95 -16.05 27.81
C ARG A 343 -30.44 -17.10 28.80
N LYS A 344 -29.62 -18.14 29.05
CA LYS A 344 -29.95 -19.19 30.08
C LYS A 344 -30.04 -18.59 31.48
N LEU A 345 -29.13 -17.69 31.84
CA LEU A 345 -29.17 -17.01 33.16
C LEU A 345 -30.42 -16.13 33.33
N LYS A 346 -30.77 -15.35 32.29
CA LYS A 346 -31.99 -14.53 32.28
C LYS A 346 -33.25 -15.38 32.38
N GLN A 347 -33.30 -16.54 31.73
CA GLN A 347 -34.45 -17.49 31.85
C GLN A 347 -34.54 -18.14 33.23
N ARG A 348 -33.41 -18.46 33.89
CA ARG A 348 -33.40 -18.98 35.27
C ARG A 348 -33.91 -17.95 36.28
N LYS A 349 -33.48 -16.65 36.12
CA LYS A 349 -33.97 -15.56 36.98
C LYS A 349 -35.46 -15.22 36.81
N LYS A 350 -36.06 -15.54 35.65
CA LYS A 350 -37.54 -15.36 35.45
C LYS A 350 -38.38 -16.50 35.98
N LYS A 351 -37.78 -17.64 36.35
CA LYS A 351 -38.47 -18.82 36.89
C LYS A 351 -38.40 -18.91 38.42
N GLN A 352 -37.63 -18.01 39.04
CA GLN A 352 -37.64 -17.77 40.50
C GLN A 352 -38.50 -16.54 40.81
#